data_eaef132406aa19ae50644e402f9253f9
#
_entry.id   eaef132406aa19ae50644e402f9253f9
#
_cell.length_a   1.000
_cell.length_b   1.000
_cell.length_c   1.000
_cell.angle_alpha   90.00
_cell.angle_beta   90.00
_cell.angle_gamma   90.00
#
_symmetry.space_group_name_H-M   'P 1'
#
loop_
_entity.id
_entity.type
_entity.pdbx_description
1 polymer ?
#
loop_
_entity_poly.entity_id
_entity_poly.type
_entity_poly.pdbx_seq_one_letter_code
_entity_poly.pdbx_strand_id
1 'polypeptide(L)'
;MQTAESTGKRVITLSKFAVFVDLENCGAKVATLKSILEKVKIRGDILLGKVYGYTDKFDDLKEVLLSNTFTVVPSLRYGISQKNNADIQLVIDALQVAYENELIDSFCIVSGDSDYVPLVGRLKSMGKFVLASAAVRRPAISSSTPAMSSSSWKASENAM
;
A
#
# COMPACT_ATOMS: atom_id res chain seq x y z
N MET A 1 -0.62 34.84 -10.79
CA MET A 1 -0.21 34.55 -11.00
C MET A 1 0.92 34.41 -11.39
N GLN A 2 1.61 34.03 -11.48
CA GLN A 2 2.52 33.91 -11.81
C GLN A 2 3.45 33.78 -11.38
N THR A 3 3.99 33.56 -11.32
CA THR A 3 4.61 33.77 -10.70
C THR A 3 5.70 32.99 -10.44
N ALA A 4 5.65 32.12 -10.09
CA ALA A 4 6.63 31.35 -9.78
C ALA A 4 7.64 31.21 -10.76
N GLU A 5 7.31 31.19 -11.79
CA GLU A 5 8.19 30.93 -12.73
C GLU A 5 9.20 31.91 -12.84
N SER A 6 8.98 33.00 -12.45
CA SER A 6 9.94 33.89 -12.69
C SER A 6 11.20 33.47 -12.00
N THR A 7 11.17 32.65 -11.07
CA THR A 7 12.40 32.30 -10.46
C THR A 7 12.94 31.06 -11.05
N GLY A 8 12.28 30.47 -11.92
CA GLY A 8 12.76 29.26 -12.47
C GLY A 8 12.80 28.16 -11.52
N LYS A 9 12.24 28.28 -10.37
CA LYS A 9 12.22 27.21 -9.51
C LYS A 9 11.17 26.30 -9.81
N ARG A 10 11.36 25.04 -9.94
CA ARG A 10 10.32 24.14 -10.26
C ARG A 10 9.64 23.82 -9.01
N VAL A 11 8.45 23.97 -8.86
CA VAL A 11 7.66 23.60 -7.71
C VAL A 11 7.33 22.16 -7.83
N ILE A 12 7.92 21.32 -6.99
CA ILE A 12 7.62 19.90 -7.06
C ILE A 12 6.57 19.62 -6.04
N THR A 13 5.44 19.17 -6.48
CA THR A 13 4.36 18.80 -5.60
C THR A 13 4.48 17.34 -5.28
N LEU A 14 4.70 17.01 -4.04
CA LEU A 14 4.85 15.63 -3.67
C LEU A 14 3.49 14.96 -3.61
N SER A 15 3.45 13.70 -3.93
CA SER A 15 2.22 12.94 -3.84
C SER A 15 1.82 12.74 -2.41
N LYS A 16 0.54 12.55 -2.16
CA LYS A 16 0.03 12.31 -0.83
C LYS A 16 -0.56 10.93 -0.79
N PHE A 17 0.08 10.07 -0.06
CA PHE A 17 -0.25 8.64 -0.08
C PHE A 17 -1.11 8.17 1.07
N ALA A 18 -1.96 7.22 0.76
CA ALA A 18 -2.59 6.39 1.77
C ALA A 18 -2.01 4.99 1.57
N VAL A 19 -1.53 4.37 2.62
CA VAL A 19 -0.88 3.07 2.54
C VAL A 19 -1.71 2.06 3.28
N PHE A 20 -2.01 0.94 2.61
CA PHE A 20 -2.82 -0.11 3.21
C PHE A 20 -2.02 -1.41 3.17
N VAL A 21 -1.81 -2.03 4.32
CA VAL A 21 -0.98 -3.22 4.42
C VAL A 21 -1.80 -4.39 4.90
N ASP A 22 -1.84 -5.46 4.09
CA ASP A 22 -2.53 -6.68 4.46
C ASP A 22 -1.48 -7.62 5.01
N LEU A 23 -1.34 -7.68 6.33
CA LEU A 23 -0.28 -8.47 6.92
C LEU A 23 -0.50 -9.96 6.76
N GLU A 24 -1.75 -10.37 6.64
CA GLU A 24 -1.95 -11.78 6.51
C GLU A 24 -1.43 -12.30 5.22
N ASN A 25 -1.45 -11.57 4.18
CA ASN A 25 -1.09 -12.05 2.87
C ASN A 25 0.12 -11.35 2.27
N CYS A 26 0.91 -10.67 3.05
CA CYS A 26 2.04 -10.03 2.44
C CYS A 26 3.38 -10.67 2.83
N GLY A 27 3.40 -11.56 3.77
CA GLY A 27 4.64 -12.18 4.16
C GLY A 27 5.66 -11.17 4.57
N ALA A 28 5.26 -10.02 5.09
CA ALA A 28 6.18 -8.96 5.29
C ALA A 28 7.10 -9.19 6.45
N LYS A 29 8.33 -8.87 6.29
CA LYS A 29 9.26 -8.88 7.37
C LYS A 29 9.63 -7.45 7.61
N VAL A 30 10.26 -7.16 8.74
CA VAL A 30 10.59 -5.81 9.11
C VAL A 30 11.37 -5.11 8.00
N ALA A 31 12.39 -5.77 7.45
CA ALA A 31 13.21 -5.15 6.42
C ALA A 31 12.40 -4.88 5.16
N THR A 32 11.51 -5.79 4.81
CA THR A 32 10.70 -5.61 3.62
C THR A 32 9.74 -4.45 3.78
N LEU A 33 9.10 -4.36 4.93
CA LEU A 33 8.14 -3.29 5.15
C LEU A 33 8.88 -1.95 5.19
N LYS A 34 10.03 -1.89 5.84
CA LYS A 34 10.78 -0.65 5.87
C LYS A 34 11.16 -0.24 4.45
N SER A 35 11.58 -1.18 3.62
CA SER A 35 11.97 -0.86 2.27
C SER A 35 10.81 -0.32 1.47
N ILE A 36 9.63 -0.90 1.64
CA ILE A 36 8.45 -0.43 0.93
C ILE A 36 8.10 0.99 1.37
N LEU A 37 8.14 1.24 2.68
CA LEU A 37 7.80 2.56 3.16
C LEU A 37 8.80 3.61 2.71
N GLU A 38 10.06 3.25 2.60
CA GLU A 38 11.03 4.20 2.12
C GLU A 38 10.79 4.53 0.66
N LYS A 39 10.39 3.55 -0.14
CA LYS A 39 10.10 3.81 -1.53
C LYS A 39 8.90 4.73 -1.68
N VAL A 40 7.93 4.59 -0.80
CA VAL A 40 6.78 5.47 -0.83
C VAL A 40 7.22 6.88 -0.45
N LYS A 41 8.05 7.00 0.60
CA LYS A 41 8.43 8.32 1.08
C LYS A 41 9.29 9.08 0.09
N ILE A 42 9.98 8.39 -0.78
CA ILE A 42 10.73 9.07 -1.80
C ILE A 42 9.78 9.75 -2.77
N ARG A 43 8.59 9.19 -2.97
CA ARG A 43 7.66 9.76 -3.90
C ARG A 43 6.73 10.78 -3.29
N GLY A 44 6.53 10.76 -2.01
CA GLY A 44 5.61 11.69 -1.40
C GLY A 44 5.44 11.45 0.07
N ASP A 45 4.43 12.06 0.64
CA ASP A 45 4.16 11.94 2.07
C ASP A 45 3.09 10.90 2.33
N ILE A 46 3.20 10.22 3.44
CA ILE A 46 2.18 9.27 3.83
C ILE A 46 1.25 9.99 4.77
N LEU A 47 0.05 10.26 4.32
CA LEU A 47 -0.92 10.93 5.17
C LEU A 47 -1.75 9.95 5.97
N LEU A 48 -1.83 8.73 5.55
CA LEU A 48 -2.66 7.76 6.22
C LEU A 48 -2.08 6.39 6.03
N GLY A 49 -1.98 5.62 7.07
CA GLY A 49 -1.52 4.25 6.97
C GLY A 49 -2.38 3.33 7.79
N LYS A 50 -2.83 2.24 7.22
CA LYS A 50 -3.64 1.26 7.93
C LYS A 50 -3.10 -0.13 7.72
N VAL A 51 -3.15 -0.92 8.78
CA VAL A 51 -2.65 -2.28 8.75
C VAL A 51 -3.76 -3.21 9.10
N TYR A 52 -3.91 -4.27 8.33
CA TYR A 52 -4.97 -5.24 8.54
C TYR A 52 -4.36 -6.61 8.82
N GLY A 53 -5.04 -7.38 9.63
CA GLY A 53 -4.58 -8.73 9.91
C GLY A 53 -3.46 -8.80 10.92
N TYR A 54 -3.33 -7.80 11.77
CA TYR A 54 -2.25 -7.82 12.75
C TYR A 54 -2.57 -8.82 13.83
N THR A 55 -1.58 -9.63 14.18
CA THR A 55 -1.68 -10.54 15.32
C THR A 55 -0.33 -10.53 16.00
N ASP A 56 -0.22 -11.20 17.12
CA ASP A 56 1.01 -11.21 17.88
C ASP A 56 2.19 -11.73 17.11
N LYS A 57 1.98 -12.52 16.09
CA LYS A 57 3.11 -13.04 15.35
C LYS A 57 3.77 -11.93 14.55
N PHE A 58 3.21 -10.75 14.51
CA PHE A 58 3.81 -9.66 13.80
C PHE A 58 4.36 -8.61 14.76
N ASP A 59 4.61 -8.98 16.01
CA ASP A 59 5.09 -8.02 16.99
C ASP A 59 6.40 -7.39 16.60
N ASP A 60 7.21 -8.04 15.81
CA ASP A 60 8.48 -7.47 15.39
C ASP A 60 8.25 -6.30 14.44
N LEU A 61 7.05 -6.12 13.89
CA LEU A 61 6.76 -5.00 13.03
C LEU A 61 6.21 -3.82 13.81
N LYS A 62 5.92 -4.01 15.09
CA LYS A 62 5.24 -2.98 15.85
C LYS A 62 5.96 -1.66 15.84
N GLU A 63 7.24 -1.66 16.02
CA GLU A 63 7.95 -0.42 16.08
C GLU A 63 7.92 0.31 14.74
N VAL A 64 8.04 -0.39 13.64
CA VAL A 64 8.00 0.23 12.33
C VAL A 64 6.62 0.83 12.10
N LEU A 65 5.58 0.12 12.51
CA LEU A 65 4.23 0.60 12.30
C LEU A 65 3.96 1.83 13.16
N LEU A 66 4.39 1.82 14.41
CA LEU A 66 4.15 2.95 15.27
C LEU A 66 4.96 4.17 14.85
N SER A 67 6.18 3.98 14.44
CA SER A 67 7.00 5.12 14.07
C SER A 67 6.52 5.76 12.77
N ASN A 68 5.71 5.05 12.01
CA ASN A 68 5.14 5.63 10.79
C ASN A 68 3.68 5.97 10.99
N THR A 69 3.21 5.97 12.23
CA THR A 69 1.86 6.34 12.63
C THR A 69 0.79 5.55 11.91
N PHE A 70 1.00 4.26 11.73
CA PHE A 70 -0.01 3.42 11.13
C PHE A 70 -1.05 3.05 12.16
N THR A 71 -2.27 2.89 11.72
CA THR A 71 -3.37 2.47 12.57
C THR A 71 -3.65 1.00 12.31
N VAL A 72 -3.76 0.22 13.35
CA VAL A 72 -4.09 -1.18 13.21
C VAL A 72 -5.61 -1.29 13.21
N VAL A 73 -6.14 -1.90 12.16
CA VAL A 73 -7.57 -2.08 12.06
C VAL A 73 -7.91 -3.43 12.63
N PRO A 74 -8.74 -3.51 13.63
CA PRO A 74 -9.07 -4.80 14.24
C PRO A 74 -9.88 -5.63 13.28
N SER A 75 -9.71 -6.94 13.32
CA SER A 75 -10.51 -7.77 12.48
C SER A 75 -11.31 -8.66 13.39
N LEU A 76 -12.54 -8.84 13.06
CA LEU A 76 -13.41 -9.70 13.81
C LEU A 76 -13.46 -11.03 13.10
N ARG A 77 -13.45 -12.08 13.84
CA ARG A 77 -13.58 -13.39 13.27
C ARG A 77 -14.94 -13.88 13.54
N TYR A 78 -15.63 -14.30 12.52
CA TYR A 78 -16.92 -14.80 12.69
C TYR A 78 -17.04 -16.23 12.35
N GLY A 79 -17.89 -16.91 13.00
CA GLY A 79 -18.26 -18.24 12.60
C GLY A 79 -17.22 -19.27 12.84
N ILE A 80 -17.54 -20.47 12.38
CA ILE A 80 -16.72 -21.57 12.58
C ILE A 80 -15.45 -21.50 11.84
N SER A 81 -15.40 -20.90 10.72
CA SER A 81 -14.21 -20.92 9.91
C SER A 81 -13.22 -19.88 10.39
N GLN A 82 -13.58 -19.04 11.26
CA GLN A 82 -12.65 -18.04 11.69
C GLN A 82 -11.98 -17.30 10.57
N LYS A 83 -12.67 -17.13 9.50
CA LYS A 83 -12.09 -16.46 8.41
C LYS A 83 -11.82 -15.04 8.76
N ASN A 84 -10.70 -14.53 8.34
CA ASN A 84 -10.38 -13.18 8.57
C ASN A 84 -10.89 -12.36 7.41
N ASN A 85 -11.59 -11.30 7.65
CA ASN A 85 -12.11 -10.48 6.59
C ASN A 85 -11.25 -9.25 6.38
N ALA A 86 -9.98 -9.36 6.66
CA ALA A 86 -9.09 -8.24 6.52
C ALA A 86 -9.08 -7.71 5.11
N ASP A 87 -9.12 -8.58 4.13
CA ASP A 87 -9.05 -8.17 2.73
C ASP A 87 -10.29 -7.37 2.35
N ILE A 88 -11.46 -7.76 2.82
CA ILE A 88 -12.67 -7.05 2.49
C ILE A 88 -12.65 -5.69 3.16
N GLN A 89 -12.20 -5.63 4.41
CA GLN A 89 -12.18 -4.38 5.12
C GLN A 89 -11.16 -3.42 4.47
N LEU A 90 -10.05 -3.94 3.99
CA LEU A 90 -9.05 -3.12 3.33
C LEU A 90 -9.66 -2.49 2.08
N VAL A 91 -10.38 -3.27 1.30
CA VAL A 91 -10.98 -2.77 0.07
C VAL A 91 -11.98 -1.67 0.38
N ILE A 92 -12.82 -1.88 1.38
CA ILE A 92 -13.81 -0.91 1.76
C ILE A 92 -13.14 0.38 2.21
N ASP A 93 -12.14 0.26 3.06
CA ASP A 93 -11.48 1.45 3.58
C ASP A 93 -10.73 2.21 2.49
N ALA A 94 -10.08 1.49 1.58
CA ALA A 94 -9.35 2.15 0.52
C ALA A 94 -10.29 2.91 -0.40
N LEU A 95 -11.43 2.32 -0.74
CA LEU A 95 -12.37 3.00 -1.59
C LEU A 95 -13.00 4.19 -0.86
N GLN A 96 -13.25 4.04 0.43
CA GLN A 96 -13.83 5.12 1.18
C GLN A 96 -12.86 6.31 1.20
N VAL A 97 -11.58 6.06 1.42
CA VAL A 97 -10.61 7.12 1.44
C VAL A 97 -10.54 7.77 0.06
N ALA A 98 -10.60 6.97 -0.99
CA ALA A 98 -10.51 7.50 -2.34
C ALA A 98 -11.69 8.41 -2.67
N TYR A 99 -12.86 8.09 -2.14
CA TYR A 99 -14.01 8.92 -2.43
C TYR A 99 -14.14 10.11 -1.49
N GLU A 100 -13.68 9.99 -0.29
CA GLU A 100 -13.90 11.05 0.68
C GLU A 100 -12.74 12.00 0.90
N ASN A 101 -11.55 11.61 0.67
CA ASN A 101 -10.42 12.46 0.99
C ASN A 101 -9.70 12.89 -0.28
N GLU A 102 -10.03 14.07 -0.74
CA GLU A 102 -9.45 14.53 -1.97
C GLU A 102 -8.01 14.89 -1.84
N LEU A 103 -7.48 15.03 -0.64
CA LEU A 103 -6.09 15.33 -0.51
C LEU A 103 -5.22 14.16 -0.88
N ILE A 104 -5.74 12.96 -0.79
CA ILE A 104 -4.96 11.78 -1.07
C ILE A 104 -5.07 11.45 -2.54
N ASP A 105 -3.97 11.54 -3.26
CA ASP A 105 -3.97 11.27 -4.68
C ASP A 105 -3.24 9.99 -5.03
N SER A 106 -2.63 9.33 -4.07
CA SER A 106 -1.83 8.15 -4.34
C SER A 106 -2.09 7.07 -3.32
N PHE A 107 -2.06 5.85 -3.76
CA PHE A 107 -2.34 4.73 -2.87
C PHE A 107 -1.23 3.69 -2.96
N CYS A 108 -0.89 3.07 -1.85
CA CYS A 108 0.06 1.98 -1.85
C CYS A 108 -0.63 0.79 -1.22
N ILE A 109 -0.75 -0.30 -1.95
CA ILE A 109 -1.39 -1.51 -1.44
C ILE A 109 -0.30 -2.56 -1.28
N VAL A 110 -0.10 -3.03 -0.06
CA VAL A 110 0.93 -4.01 0.22
C VAL A 110 0.27 -5.34 0.51
N SER A 111 0.30 -6.24 -0.44
CA SER A 111 -0.29 -7.57 -0.26
C SER A 111 0.18 -8.49 -1.35
N GLY A 112 0.31 -9.74 -1.06
CA GLY A 112 0.63 -10.73 -2.07
C GLY A 112 -0.60 -11.36 -2.68
N ASP A 113 -1.79 -10.87 -2.35
CA ASP A 113 -3.00 -11.49 -2.81
C ASP A 113 -3.49 -10.83 -4.09
N SER A 114 -3.68 -11.62 -5.13
CA SER A 114 -4.12 -11.09 -6.39
C SER A 114 -5.55 -10.61 -6.34
N ASP A 115 -6.28 -10.91 -5.27
CA ASP A 115 -7.65 -10.45 -5.19
C ASP A 115 -7.73 -8.94 -5.09
N TYR A 116 -6.63 -8.25 -4.87
CA TYR A 116 -6.67 -6.80 -4.82
C TYR A 116 -6.53 -6.14 -6.20
N VAL A 117 -6.33 -6.93 -7.25
CA VAL A 117 -6.22 -6.37 -8.60
C VAL A 117 -7.44 -5.53 -8.97
N PRO A 118 -8.68 -5.96 -8.66
CA PRO A 118 -9.82 -5.10 -9.01
C PRO A 118 -9.82 -3.78 -8.26
N LEU A 119 -9.33 -3.77 -7.02
CA LEU A 119 -9.24 -2.53 -6.27
C LEU A 119 -8.24 -1.59 -6.94
N VAL A 120 -7.10 -2.11 -7.34
CA VAL A 120 -6.09 -1.31 -8.02
C VAL A 120 -6.68 -0.71 -9.29
N GLY A 121 -7.41 -1.52 -10.06
CA GLY A 121 -8.01 -1.03 -11.28
C GLY A 121 -9.02 0.07 -11.01
N ARG A 122 -9.80 -0.07 -9.95
CA ARG A 122 -10.79 0.94 -9.63
C ARG A 122 -10.12 2.24 -9.22
N LEU A 123 -9.10 2.17 -8.41
CA LEU A 123 -8.41 3.38 -7.96
C LEU A 123 -7.77 4.10 -9.15
N LYS A 124 -7.23 3.34 -10.11
CA LYS A 124 -6.68 3.97 -11.26
C LYS A 124 -7.76 4.65 -12.08
N SER A 125 -8.92 4.04 -12.18
CA SER A 125 -9.99 4.63 -12.96
C SER A 125 -10.51 5.91 -12.31
N MET A 126 -10.21 6.12 -11.04
CA MET A 126 -10.57 7.34 -10.36
C MET A 126 -9.46 8.37 -10.45
N GLY A 127 -8.45 8.11 -11.22
CA GLY A 127 -7.35 9.05 -11.39
C GLY A 127 -6.29 8.97 -10.32
N LYS A 128 -6.28 7.91 -9.53
CA LYS A 128 -5.29 7.81 -8.46
C LYS A 128 -4.05 7.07 -8.93
N PHE A 129 -2.92 7.45 -8.40
CA PHE A 129 -1.69 6.72 -8.69
C PHE A 129 -1.63 5.57 -7.71
N VAL A 130 -1.28 4.39 -8.16
CA VAL A 130 -1.27 3.21 -7.31
C VAL A 130 0.05 2.48 -7.38
N LEU A 131 0.65 2.24 -6.21
CA LEU A 131 1.82 1.39 -6.12
C LEU A 131 1.32 0.13 -5.47
N ALA A 132 1.49 -1.00 -6.12
CA ALA A 132 1.07 -2.26 -5.54
C ALA A 132 2.32 -3.08 -5.29
N SER A 133 2.56 -3.43 -4.08
CA SER A 133 3.73 -4.19 -3.76
C SER A 133 3.33 -5.58 -3.41
N ALA A 134 3.83 -6.52 -4.16
CA ALA A 134 3.45 -7.87 -3.92
C ALA A 134 4.54 -8.44 -3.18
N ALA A 135 4.82 -8.11 -2.10
CA ALA A 135 5.85 -8.63 -1.48
C ALA A 135 5.72 -9.97 -1.29
N VAL A 136 5.79 -10.69 -1.86
CA VAL A 136 5.77 -11.82 -1.74
C VAL A 136 5.81 -13.07 -1.62
N ARG A 137 5.28 -13.73 -1.87
CA ARG A 137 5.19 -14.96 -1.82
C ARG A 137 5.68 -15.50 -2.96
N ARG A 138 6.64 -15.80 -3.23
CA ARG A 138 6.99 -16.37 -4.36
C ARG A 138 6.69 -17.72 -4.43
N PRO A 139 6.18 -18.18 -5.26
CA PRO A 139 5.82 -19.51 -5.49
C PRO A 139 7.08 -20.15 -5.60
N ALA A 140 7.19 -21.09 -5.00
CA ALA A 140 8.29 -21.79 -5.07
C ALA A 140 8.75 -22.18 -6.33
N ILE A 141 8.18 -22.43 -7.11
CA ILE A 141 8.56 -22.91 -8.29
C ILE A 141 9.10 -22.25 -9.27
N SER A 142 8.94 -21.94 -9.89
CA SER A 142 9.30 -21.37 -10.91
C SER A 142 10.42 -21.16 -11.32
N SER A 143 10.97 -21.52 -11.27
CA SER A 143 12.02 -21.40 -11.76
C SER A 143 12.39 -20.51 -12.78
N SER A 144 11.93 -20.57 -13.65
CA SER A 144 12.37 -19.86 -14.69
C SER A 144 12.19 -18.47 -14.63
N THR A 145 11.53 -18.03 -13.90
CA THR A 145 11.20 -16.74 -14.05
C THR A 145 12.17 -15.87 -13.53
N PRO A 146 12.73 -15.28 -14.04
CA PRO A 146 13.68 -14.49 -13.71
C PRO A 146 13.33 -13.47 -12.91
N ALA A 147 13.43 -13.40 -12.20
CA ALA A 147 13.25 -12.45 -11.53
C ALA A 147 12.76 -11.30 -11.46
N MET A 148 12.03 -11.22 -11.24
CA MET A 148 11.47 -10.14 -11.18
C MET A 148 12.16 -9.37 -10.33
N SER A 149 12.99 -9.29 -10.27
CA SER A 149 13.62 -8.46 -9.68
C SER A 149 13.25 -8.04 -8.45
N SER A 150 13.93 -7.72 -7.78
CA SER A 150 13.58 -7.40 -6.61
C SER A 150 12.53 -6.56 -6.49
N SER A 151 12.11 -6.10 -7.29
CA SER A 151 11.21 -5.22 -7.06
C SER A 151 10.05 -5.49 -7.26
N SER A 152 9.47 -6.10 -7.01
CA SER A 152 8.19 -6.34 -7.25
C SER A 152 7.45 -5.06 -7.25
N TRP A 153 7.90 -3.97 -7.36
CA TRP A 153 7.07 -2.85 -7.43
C TRP A 153 6.56 -2.61 -8.78
N LYS A 154 5.34 -2.42 -8.89
CA LYS A 154 4.80 -2.12 -10.14
C LYS A 154 4.13 -0.85 -10.04
N ALA A 155 4.46 0.15 -10.61
CA ALA A 155 3.79 1.37 -10.56
C ALA A 155 2.99 1.52 -11.73
N SER A 156 1.93 1.98 -11.56
CA SER A 156 1.11 2.00 -12.69
C SER A 156 1.33 3.33 -13.26
N GLU A 157 2.19 3.48 -13.94
CA GLU A 157 2.34 4.69 -14.50
C GLU A 157 1.43 5.13 -15.42
N ASN A 158 0.67 4.50 -15.93
CA ASN A 158 -0.20 5.01 -16.88
C ASN A 158 -1.28 5.48 -16.37
N ALA A 159 -1.36 5.91 -15.39
CA ALA A 159 -2.47 6.23 -14.90
C ALA A 159 -2.93 7.39 -15.52
N MET A 160 -2.69 7.91 -16.21
CA MET A 160 -3.20 9.07 -16.70
C MET A 160 -3.82 8.99 -17.55
#